data_2d0ab6f5b2a000d42ad19edefa89f81d
#
_entry.id   2d0ab6f5b2a000d42ad19edefa89f81d
#
_cell.length_a   1.000
_cell.length_b   1.000
_cell.length_c   1.000
_cell.angle_alpha   90.00
_cell.angle_beta   90.00
_cell.angle_gamma   90.00
#
_symmetry.space_group_name_H-M   'P 1'
#
loop_
_entity.id
_entity.type
_entity.pdbx_description
1 polymer ?
#
loop_
_entity_poly.entity_id
_entity_poly.type
_entity_poly.pdbx_seq_one_letter_code
_entity_poly.pdbx_strand_id
1 'polypeptide(L)'
;MRTLQNLSDIERRLVAELRRRIDTEFTDIEFRMTVFGSRARGDADPDSDMDVLIEVDVEHISFADKRRLRRIATDVSMASGIIVSLLVVDQGILAERGDFSVFENVREEGIAV
;
A
#
# COMPACT_ATOMS: atom_id res chain seq x y z
N MET A 1 -12.96 -1.02 14.04
CA MET A 1 -11.63 -0.95 13.45
C MET A 1 -11.40 -2.13 12.52
N ARG A 2 -10.88 -1.90 11.33
CA ARG A 2 -10.56 -2.96 10.40
C ARG A 2 -9.18 -3.51 10.67
N THR A 3 -9.01 -4.81 10.50
CA THR A 3 -7.75 -5.49 10.75
C THR A 3 -7.43 -6.45 9.59
N LEU A 4 -6.25 -7.05 9.61
CA LEU A 4 -5.85 -8.05 8.62
C LEU A 4 -6.85 -9.20 8.48
N GLN A 5 -7.62 -9.50 9.53
CA GLN A 5 -8.63 -10.54 9.48
C GLN A 5 -9.81 -10.18 8.58
N ASN A 6 -9.98 -8.92 8.23
CA ASN A 6 -11.01 -8.49 7.28
C ASN A 6 -10.62 -8.79 5.83
N LEU A 7 -9.37 -9.13 5.57
CA LEU A 7 -8.90 -9.53 4.25
C LEU A 7 -9.05 -11.04 4.05
N SER A 8 -9.23 -11.45 2.79
CA SER A 8 -9.22 -12.87 2.43
C SER A 8 -7.81 -13.46 2.58
N ASP A 9 -7.71 -14.79 2.53
CA ASP A 9 -6.42 -15.47 2.60
C ASP A 9 -5.48 -15.04 1.46
N ILE A 10 -6.01 -14.92 0.25
CA ILE A 10 -5.23 -14.49 -0.92
C ILE A 10 -4.74 -13.04 -0.72
N GLU A 11 -5.62 -12.17 -0.25
CA GLU A 11 -5.28 -10.77 0.01
C GLU A 11 -4.22 -10.66 1.10
N ARG A 12 -4.34 -11.42 2.18
CA ARG A 12 -3.34 -11.44 3.26
C ARG A 12 -1.97 -11.90 2.77
N ARG A 13 -1.93 -12.95 1.94
CA ARG A 13 -0.66 -13.44 1.37
C ARG A 13 -0.02 -12.42 0.45
N LEU A 14 -0.84 -11.76 -0.37
CA LEU A 14 -0.36 -10.70 -1.26
C LEU A 14 0.29 -9.58 -0.45
N VAL A 15 -0.39 -9.09 0.57
CA VAL A 15 0.09 -8.00 1.39
C VAL A 15 1.37 -8.39 2.15
N ALA A 16 1.42 -9.61 2.68
CA ALA A 16 2.61 -10.11 3.36
C ALA A 16 3.82 -10.20 2.42
N GLU A 17 3.61 -10.68 1.19
CA GLU A 17 4.67 -10.77 0.19
C GLU A 17 5.14 -9.38 -0.25
N LEU A 18 4.22 -8.46 -0.46
CA LEU A 18 4.55 -7.07 -0.79
C LEU A 18 5.41 -6.44 0.32
N ARG A 19 5.00 -6.59 1.57
CA ARG A 19 5.73 -6.07 2.72
C ARG A 19 7.12 -6.69 2.82
N ARG A 20 7.22 -8.01 2.66
CA ARG A 20 8.48 -8.73 2.73
C ARG A 20 9.47 -8.23 1.68
N ARG A 21 9.01 -8.06 0.44
CA ARG A 21 9.87 -7.60 -0.65
C ARG A 21 10.34 -6.16 -0.44
N ILE A 22 9.46 -5.29 0.03
CA ILE A 22 9.81 -3.90 0.33
C ILE A 22 10.84 -3.85 1.46
N ASP A 23 10.61 -4.58 2.54
CA ASP A 23 11.53 -4.59 3.69
C ASP A 23 12.90 -5.16 3.30
N THR A 24 12.94 -6.14 2.40
CA THR A 24 14.19 -6.73 1.93
C THR A 24 14.99 -5.75 1.07
N GLU A 25 14.30 -5.01 0.19
CA GLU A 25 14.97 -4.13 -0.77
C GLU A 25 15.33 -2.77 -0.17
N PHE A 26 14.59 -2.31 0.82
CA PHE A 26 14.80 -1.00 1.45
C PHE A 26 15.11 -1.18 2.94
N THR A 27 16.37 -1.49 3.25
CA THR A 27 16.80 -1.81 4.62
C THR A 27 17.06 -0.59 5.48
N ASP A 28 17.24 0.59 4.86
CA ASP A 28 17.61 1.84 5.54
C ASP A 28 16.48 2.88 5.57
N ILE A 29 15.28 2.52 5.10
CA ILE A 29 14.12 3.41 5.05
C ILE A 29 12.96 2.73 5.77
N GLU A 30 12.24 3.48 6.59
CA GLU A 30 11.04 2.98 7.26
C GLU A 30 9.81 3.27 6.43
N PHE A 31 8.87 2.34 6.45
CA PHE A 31 7.62 2.42 5.71
C PHE A 31 6.43 2.10 6.60
N ARG A 32 5.34 2.78 6.34
CA ARG A 32 4.02 2.36 6.79
C ARG A 32 3.22 1.92 5.58
N MET A 33 2.54 0.78 5.70
CA MET A 33 1.64 0.28 4.66
C MET A 33 0.22 0.23 5.19
N THR A 34 -0.71 0.69 4.37
CA THR A 34 -2.13 0.64 4.71
C THR A 34 -2.91 0.20 3.47
N VAL A 35 -3.69 -0.87 3.61
CA VAL A 35 -4.64 -1.29 2.58
C VAL A 35 -5.91 -0.48 2.76
N PHE A 36 -6.43 0.08 1.67
CA PHE A 36 -7.67 0.86 1.70
C PHE A 36 -8.53 0.51 0.48
N GLY A 37 -9.61 1.24 0.28
CA GLY A 37 -10.49 1.02 -0.85
C GLY A 37 -11.39 -0.21 -0.69
N SER A 38 -11.91 -0.72 -1.81
CA SER A 38 -12.96 -1.73 -1.80
C SER A 38 -12.55 -3.05 -1.16
N ARG A 39 -11.30 -3.48 -1.32
CA ARG A 39 -10.84 -4.73 -0.70
C ARG A 39 -10.70 -4.60 0.81
N ALA A 40 -10.35 -3.41 1.30
CA ALA A 40 -10.33 -3.16 2.74
C ALA A 40 -11.74 -3.11 3.32
N ARG A 41 -12.70 -2.53 2.58
CA ARG A 41 -14.11 -2.45 3.00
C ARG A 41 -14.83 -3.80 2.92
N GLY A 42 -14.32 -4.74 2.11
CA GLY A 42 -14.99 -6.03 1.90
C GLY A 42 -16.08 -5.99 0.83
N ASP A 43 -16.15 -4.94 0.01
CA ASP A 43 -17.13 -4.80 -1.07
C ASP A 43 -16.51 -4.91 -2.46
N ALA A 44 -15.29 -5.45 -2.54
CA ALA A 44 -14.60 -5.65 -3.79
C ALA A 44 -15.20 -6.80 -4.59
N ASP A 45 -15.18 -6.67 -5.92
CA ASP A 45 -15.41 -7.81 -6.82
C ASP A 45 -14.05 -8.46 -7.18
N PRO A 46 -14.07 -9.61 -7.91
CA PRO A 46 -12.81 -10.29 -8.24
C PRO A 46 -11.82 -9.48 -9.07
N ASP A 47 -12.31 -8.48 -9.81
CA ASP A 47 -11.48 -7.65 -10.69
C ASP A 47 -11.01 -6.35 -10.01
N SER A 48 -11.39 -6.12 -8.76
CA SER A 48 -10.98 -4.92 -8.04
C SER A 48 -9.49 -4.91 -7.77
N ASP A 49 -8.87 -3.72 -7.87
CA ASP A 49 -7.48 -3.53 -7.49
C ASP A 49 -7.32 -3.59 -5.97
N MET A 50 -6.12 -3.95 -5.53
CA MET A 50 -5.72 -3.82 -4.13
C MET A 50 -5.08 -2.46 -3.96
N ASP A 51 -5.76 -1.53 -3.30
CA ASP A 51 -5.25 -0.18 -3.06
C ASP A 51 -4.36 -0.17 -1.82
N VAL A 52 -3.11 0.23 -1.99
CA VAL A 52 -2.12 0.24 -0.90
C VAL A 52 -1.46 1.61 -0.83
N LEU A 53 -1.55 2.24 0.34
CA LEU A 53 -0.81 3.45 0.65
C LEU A 53 0.53 3.07 1.26
N ILE A 54 1.61 3.58 0.69
CA ILE A 54 2.97 3.45 1.24
C ILE A 54 3.40 4.84 1.71
N GLU A 55 3.54 5.00 3.02
CA GLU A 55 4.09 6.21 3.62
C GLU A 55 5.57 5.98 3.90
N VAL A 56 6.42 6.76 3.25
CA VAL A 56 7.87 6.65 3.35
C VAL A 56 8.40 7.68 4.32
N ASP A 57 9.20 7.24 5.30
CA ASP A 57 9.73 8.13 6.33
C ASP A 57 10.99 8.85 5.84
N VAL A 58 10.84 9.63 4.77
CA VAL A 58 11.85 10.55 4.24
C VAL A 58 11.13 11.82 3.79
N GLU A 59 11.83 12.93 3.75
CA GLU A 59 11.24 14.21 3.32
C GLU A 59 10.79 14.14 1.87
N HIS A 60 11.66 13.70 0.98
CA HIS A 60 11.38 13.56 -0.45
C HIS A 60 11.93 12.22 -0.95
N ILE A 61 11.03 11.32 -1.33
CA ILE A 61 11.45 10.05 -1.93
C ILE A 61 11.97 10.30 -3.34
N SER A 62 13.08 9.65 -3.70
CA SER A 62 13.65 9.77 -5.04
C SER A 62 12.78 9.10 -6.10
N PHE A 63 12.88 9.58 -7.33
CA PHE A 63 12.20 8.95 -8.46
C PHE A 63 12.65 7.50 -8.65
N ALA A 64 13.94 7.22 -8.46
CA ALA A 64 14.48 5.86 -8.58
C ALA A 64 13.85 4.91 -7.56
N ASP A 65 13.68 5.35 -6.32
CA ASP A 65 13.07 4.53 -5.27
C ASP A 65 11.57 4.33 -5.52
N LYS A 66 10.86 5.34 -6.04
CA LYS A 66 9.46 5.15 -6.46
C LYS A 66 9.36 4.08 -7.54
N ARG A 67 10.25 4.09 -8.51
CA ARG A 67 10.25 3.08 -9.57
C ARG A 67 10.51 1.68 -9.03
N ARG A 68 11.40 1.55 -8.05
CA ARG A 68 11.68 0.27 -7.40
C ARG A 68 10.44 -0.25 -6.68
N LEU A 69 9.73 0.61 -5.95
CA LEU A 69 8.48 0.24 -5.29
C LEU A 69 7.43 -0.21 -6.30
N ARG A 70 7.29 0.51 -7.41
CA ARG A 70 6.31 0.15 -8.44
C ARG A 70 6.65 -1.16 -9.13
N ARG A 71 7.94 -1.46 -9.30
CA ARG A 71 8.39 -2.74 -9.86
C ARG A 71 8.01 -3.89 -8.94
N ILE A 72 8.23 -3.72 -7.64
CA ILE A 72 7.83 -4.73 -6.65
C ILE A 72 6.32 -4.96 -6.73
N ALA A 73 5.53 -3.90 -6.78
CA ALA A 73 4.07 -4.00 -6.89
C ALA A 73 3.64 -4.73 -8.16
N THR A 74 4.30 -4.46 -9.28
CA THR A 74 4.03 -5.14 -10.55
C THR A 74 4.31 -6.64 -10.44
N ASP A 75 5.46 -7.01 -9.86
CA ASP A 75 5.83 -8.41 -9.70
C ASP A 75 4.83 -9.16 -8.80
N VAL A 76 4.42 -8.54 -7.71
CA VAL A 76 3.43 -9.11 -6.80
C VAL A 76 2.06 -9.22 -7.48
N SER A 77 1.68 -8.22 -8.28
CA SER A 77 0.43 -8.26 -9.05
C SER A 77 0.41 -9.43 -10.01
N MET A 78 1.50 -9.65 -10.74
CA MET A 78 1.60 -10.75 -11.69
C MET A 78 1.56 -12.11 -11.00
N ALA A 79 2.22 -12.24 -9.85
CA ALA A 79 2.26 -13.50 -9.11
C ALA A 79 0.93 -13.83 -8.45
N SER A 80 0.18 -12.84 -7.98
CA SER A 80 -1.06 -13.04 -7.23
C SER A 80 -2.32 -13.06 -8.09
N GLY A 81 -2.26 -12.47 -9.29
CA GLY A 81 -3.44 -12.27 -10.13
C GLY A 81 -4.31 -11.09 -9.71
N ILE A 82 -3.91 -10.34 -8.69
CA ILE A 82 -4.62 -9.14 -8.22
C ILE A 82 -3.71 -7.94 -8.49
N ILE A 83 -4.23 -6.92 -9.17
CA ILE A 83 -3.45 -5.72 -9.46
C ILE A 83 -3.30 -4.91 -8.18
N VAL A 84 -2.05 -4.60 -7.83
CA VAL A 84 -1.73 -3.73 -6.70
C VAL A 84 -1.58 -2.30 -7.22
N SER A 85 -2.42 -1.41 -6.71
CA SER A 85 -2.38 0.02 -7.02
C SER A 85 -1.71 0.73 -5.85
N LEU A 86 -0.48 1.22 -6.06
CA LEU A 86 0.29 1.90 -5.02
C LEU A 86 0.06 3.40 -5.05
N LEU A 87 -0.20 3.95 -3.89
CA LEU A 87 -0.08 5.39 -3.64
C LEU A 87 1.12 5.58 -2.72
N VAL A 88 2.20 6.17 -3.25
CA VAL A 88 3.45 6.38 -2.50
C VAL A 88 3.53 7.84 -2.08
N VAL A 89 3.64 8.08 -0.79
CA VAL A 89 3.75 9.43 -0.26
C VAL A 89 4.94 9.53 0.69
N ASP A 90 5.60 10.68 0.68
CA ASP A 90 6.68 11.02 1.59
C ASP A 90 6.22 12.10 2.58
N GLN A 91 7.12 12.55 3.45
CA GLN A 91 6.79 13.54 4.47
C GLN A 91 6.41 14.89 3.84
N GLY A 92 7.07 15.26 2.73
CA GLY A 92 6.76 16.49 2.01
C GLY A 92 5.34 16.50 1.45
N ILE A 93 4.91 15.40 0.85
CA ILE A 93 3.53 15.25 0.32
C ILE A 93 2.52 15.31 1.47
N LEU A 94 2.78 14.61 2.57
CA LEU A 94 1.87 14.60 3.72
C LEU A 94 1.73 16.00 4.33
N ALA A 95 2.81 16.76 4.40
CA ALA A 95 2.78 18.13 4.91
C ALA A 95 1.94 19.06 4.04
N GLU A 96 2.01 18.89 2.71
CA GLU A 96 1.30 19.75 1.75
C GLU A 96 -0.14 19.32 1.50
N ARG A 97 -0.42 18.01 1.50
CA ARG A 97 -1.67 17.43 0.98
C ARG A 97 -2.33 16.43 1.91
N GLY A 98 -1.95 16.40 3.17
CA GLY A 98 -2.49 15.42 4.13
C GLY A 98 -3.98 15.57 4.44
N ASP A 99 -4.61 16.70 4.01
CA ASP A 99 -6.04 16.95 4.17
C ASP A 99 -6.89 16.50 2.97
N PHE A 100 -6.28 15.93 1.93
CA PHE A 100 -7.03 15.42 0.78
C PHE A 100 -7.94 14.26 1.19
N SER A 101 -9.07 14.12 0.49
CA SER A 101 -10.10 13.12 0.82
C SER A 101 -9.57 11.68 0.80
N VAL A 102 -8.57 11.37 -0.03
CA VAL A 102 -7.97 10.04 -0.07
C VAL A 102 -7.37 9.66 1.29
N PHE A 103 -6.74 10.62 1.99
CA PHE A 103 -6.15 10.38 3.30
C PHE A 103 -7.21 10.22 4.39
N GLU A 104 -8.34 10.93 4.27
CA GLU A 104 -9.48 10.71 5.15
C GLU A 104 -10.03 9.30 4.99
N ASN A 105 -10.19 8.83 3.75
CA ASN A 105 -10.65 7.48 3.48
C ASN A 105 -9.71 6.43 4.06
N VAL A 106 -8.41 6.65 3.94
CA VAL A 106 -7.41 5.74 4.52
C VAL A 106 -7.53 5.70 6.04
N ARG A 107 -7.73 6.85 6.68
CA ARG A 107 -7.89 6.89 8.13
C ARG A 107 -9.15 6.18 8.62
N GLU A 108 -10.24 6.25 7.85
CA GLU A 108 -11.53 5.67 8.22
C GLU A 108 -11.61 4.18 7.94
N GLU A 109 -11.11 3.72 6.81
CA GLU A 109 -11.32 2.35 6.32
C GLU A 109 -10.04 1.54 6.18
N GLY A 110 -8.88 2.13 6.44
CA GLY A 110 -7.60 1.50 6.21
C GLY A 110 -7.29 0.34 7.16
N ILE A 111 -6.54 -0.61 6.63
CA ILE A 111 -6.02 -1.76 7.38
C ILE A 111 -4.50 -1.61 7.39
N ALA A 112 -3.93 -1.38 8.58
CA ALA A 112 -2.48 -1.30 8.74
C ALA A 112 -1.84 -2.69 8.59
N VAL A 113 -0.74 -2.75 7.87
CA VAL A 113 -0.03 -4.01 7.62
C VAL A 113 1.47 -3.90 7.88
#